data_5e853bbf7760d9cafee6713c6687811a
#
_entry.id   5e853bbf7760d9cafee6713c6687811a
#
_cell.length_a   1.000
_cell.length_b   1.000
_cell.length_c   1.000
_cell.angle_alpha   90.00
_cell.angle_beta   90.00
_cell.angle_gamma   90.00
#
_symmetry.space_group_name_H-M   'P 1'
#
loop_
_entity.id
_entity.type
_entity.pdbx_description
1 polymer ?
#
loop_
_entity_poly.entity_id
_entity_poly.type
_entity_poly.pdbx_seq_one_letter_code
_entity_poly.pdbx_strand_id
1 'polypeptide(L)' 'MKFVRINGENHAGYALLDIIEHKTTSMTVPQLIEALSKCSPDAYVTFGNQYDDYIVETVREV' A
#
# COMPACT_ATOMS: atom_id res chain seq x y z
N MET A 1 -20.37 4.21 -6.42
CA MET A 1 -19.16 3.38 -6.45
C MET A 1 -18.13 3.97 -5.50
N LYS A 2 -17.53 3.15 -4.67
CA LYS A 2 -16.56 3.60 -3.66
C LYS A 2 -15.17 3.08 -3.97
N PHE A 3 -14.18 3.92 -3.67
CA PHE A 3 -12.78 3.58 -3.86
C PHE A 3 -12.01 3.81 -2.57
N VAL A 4 -11.06 2.93 -2.30
CA VAL A 4 -10.09 3.09 -1.23
C VAL A 4 -8.73 3.23 -1.87
N ARG A 5 -8.01 4.30 -1.53
CA ARG A 5 -6.68 4.54 -2.06
C ARG A 5 -5.63 4.19 -1.03
N ILE A 6 -4.66 3.40 -1.44
CA ILE A 6 -3.46 3.17 -0.64
C ILE A 6 -2.42 4.19 -1.07
N ASN A 7 -2.02 5.04 -0.14
CA ASN A 7 -1.02 6.07 -0.36
C ASN A 7 0.29 5.66 0.28
N GLY A 8 1.38 6.15 -0.27
CA GLY A 8 2.70 5.91 0.29
C GLY A 8 3.71 6.93 -0.19
N GLU A 9 4.90 6.81 0.31
CA GLU A 9 6.03 7.60 -0.13
C GLU A 9 6.94 6.75 -1.00
N ASN A 10 7.56 7.38 -2.00
CA ASN A 10 8.48 6.69 -2.87
C ASN A 10 9.87 6.69 -2.25
N HIS A 11 10.35 5.51 -1.89
CA HIS A 11 11.72 5.28 -1.46
C HIS A 11 12.37 4.33 -2.44
N ALA A 12 12.92 4.88 -3.52
CA ALA A 12 13.44 4.12 -4.64
C ALA A 12 14.89 3.64 -4.45
N GLY A 13 15.40 3.64 -3.24
CA GLY A 13 16.73 3.14 -2.94
C GLY A 13 16.81 1.61 -3.05
N TYR A 14 17.90 1.15 -3.64
CA TYR A 14 18.15 -0.28 -3.81
C TYR A 14 19.30 -0.80 -2.94
N ALA A 15 20.01 0.10 -2.26
CA ALA A 15 21.04 -0.30 -1.31
C ALA A 15 20.40 -0.96 -0.09
N LEU A 16 21.14 -1.89 0.52
CA LEU A 16 20.65 -2.62 1.68
C LEU A 16 20.24 -1.69 2.84
N LEU A 17 20.99 -0.61 3.05
CA LEU A 17 20.65 0.36 4.09
C LEU A 17 19.33 1.05 3.81
N ASP A 18 19.06 1.41 2.57
CA ASP A 18 17.78 2.03 2.21
C ASP A 18 16.61 1.08 2.46
N ILE A 19 16.79 -0.20 2.16
CA ILE A 19 15.78 -1.22 2.43
C ILE A 19 15.52 -1.32 3.94
N ILE A 20 16.56 -1.38 4.74
CA ILE A 20 16.44 -1.51 6.19
C ILE A 20 15.84 -0.25 6.81
N GLU A 21 16.29 0.94 6.39
CA GLU A 21 15.88 2.20 7.01
C GLU A 21 14.49 2.66 6.58
N HIS A 22 14.07 2.35 5.36
CA HIS A 22 12.83 2.90 4.80
C HIS A 22 11.74 1.86 4.59
N LYS A 23 12.05 0.73 3.97
CA LYS A 23 11.01 -0.26 3.66
C LYS A 23 10.46 -0.94 4.91
N THR A 24 11.25 -1.04 5.95
CA THR A 24 10.78 -1.62 7.22
C THR A 24 9.92 -0.66 8.04
N THR A 25 9.74 0.58 7.59
CA THR A 25 8.80 1.52 8.21
C THR A 25 7.41 1.45 7.58
N SER A 26 7.24 0.66 6.54
CA SER A 26 5.93 0.44 5.93
C SER A 26 4.99 -0.28 6.91
N MET A 27 3.71 -0.19 6.65
CA MET A 27 2.73 -0.95 7.43
C MET A 27 3.00 -2.45 7.32
N THR A 28 2.83 -3.14 8.42
CA THR A 28 2.80 -4.61 8.42
C THR A 28 1.49 -5.12 7.84
N VAL A 29 1.44 -6.40 7.53
CA VAL A 29 0.20 -7.02 7.02
C VAL A 29 -0.97 -6.83 7.98
N PRO A 30 -0.85 -7.10 9.29
CA PRO A 30 -1.98 -6.88 10.22
C PRO A 30 -2.43 -5.42 10.29
N GLN A 31 -1.49 -4.48 10.22
CA GLN A 31 -1.82 -3.05 10.24
C GLN A 31 -2.63 -2.65 9.00
N LEU A 32 -2.26 -3.15 7.84
CA LEU A 32 -3.00 -2.87 6.62
C LEU A 32 -4.37 -3.52 6.64
N ILE A 33 -4.48 -4.74 7.10
CA ILE A 33 -5.77 -5.43 7.26
C ILE A 33 -6.69 -4.62 8.17
N GLU A 34 -6.19 -4.14 9.29
CA GLU A 34 -6.98 -3.33 10.20
C GLU A 34 -7.42 -2.02 9.56
N ALA A 35 -6.52 -1.33 8.87
CA ALA A 35 -6.86 -0.09 8.18
C ALA A 35 -7.95 -0.32 7.13
N LEU A 36 -7.84 -1.39 6.35
CA LEU A 36 -8.83 -1.73 5.33
C LEU A 36 -10.17 -2.15 5.93
N SER A 37 -10.17 -2.77 7.11
CA SER A 37 -11.40 -3.21 7.77
C SER A 37 -12.32 -2.06 8.17
N LYS A 38 -11.79 -0.85 8.26
CA LYS A 38 -12.56 0.36 8.55
C LYS A 38 -13.20 0.97 7.31
N CYS A 39 -12.89 0.44 6.14
CA CYS A 39 -13.41 0.91 4.87
C CYS A 39 -14.62 0.08 4.45
N SER A 40 -15.38 0.58 3.48
CA SER A 40 -16.52 -0.16 2.95
C SER A 40 -16.05 -1.45 2.27
N PRO A 41 -16.62 -2.61 2.60
CA PRO A 41 -16.15 -3.87 2.06
C PRO A 41 -16.40 -4.05 0.56
N ASP A 42 -17.29 -3.26 0.00
CA ASP A 42 -17.58 -3.25 -1.44
C ASP A 42 -16.75 -2.23 -2.23
N ALA A 43 -15.86 -1.50 -1.57
CA ALA A 43 -15.02 -0.52 -2.23
C ALA A 43 -13.91 -1.21 -3.05
N TYR A 44 -13.58 -0.62 -4.17
CA TYR A 44 -12.44 -1.05 -4.98
C TYR A 44 -11.16 -0.42 -4.46
N VAL A 45 -10.08 -1.19 -4.43
CA VAL A 45 -8.80 -0.72 -3.93
C VAL A 45 -7.93 -0.27 -5.11
N THR A 46 -7.45 0.96 -5.02
CA THR A 46 -6.46 1.50 -5.94
C THR A 46 -5.23 1.93 -5.16
N PHE A 47 -4.14 2.16 -5.84
CA PHE A 47 -2.96 2.72 -5.18
C PHE A 47 -2.27 3.75 -6.06
N GLY A 48 -1.49 4.61 -5.42
CA GLY A 48 -0.91 5.79 -6.06
C GLY A 48 -1.28 7.03 -5.28
N ASN A 49 -0.56 8.11 -5.49
CA ASN A 49 -0.67 9.28 -4.61
C ASN A 49 -1.68 10.34 -5.06
N GLN A 50 -2.02 10.41 -6.33
CA GLN A 50 -2.87 11.48 -6.84
C GLN A 50 -4.03 11.03 -7.70
N TYR A 51 -3.78 10.09 -8.61
CA TYR A 51 -4.74 9.81 -9.68
C TYR A 51 -5.32 8.40 -9.64
N ASP A 52 -5.04 7.64 -8.61
CA ASP A 52 -5.46 6.22 -8.54
C ASP A 52 -5.00 5.44 -9.79
N ASP A 53 -3.76 5.68 -10.19
CA ASP A 53 -3.23 5.19 -11.47
C ASP A 53 -3.08 3.68 -11.53
N TYR A 54 -3.04 3.03 -10.37
CA TYR A 54 -2.74 1.61 -10.29
C TYR A 54 -3.92 0.83 -9.74
N ILE A 55 -4.23 -0.27 -10.37
CA ILE A 55 -5.19 -1.25 -9.87
C ILE A 55 -4.43 -2.40 -9.21
N VAL A 56 -5.07 -3.06 -8.26
CA VAL A 56 -4.49 -4.25 -7.62
C VAL A 56 -4.88 -5.47 -8.46
N GLU A 57 -3.89 -6.16 -9.02
CA GLU A 57 -4.11 -7.39 -9.76
C GLU A 57 -3.84 -8.61 -8.90
N THR A 58 -2.74 -8.59 -8.17
CA THR A 58 -2.33 -9.71 -7.31
C THR A 58 -1.68 -9.18 -6.05
N VAL A 59 -1.68 -9.99 -5.01
CA VAL A 59 -0.94 -9.73 -3.78
C VAL A 59 -0.12 -10.98 -3.49
N ARG A 60 1.18 -10.80 -3.32
CA ARG A 60 2.09 -11.91 -3.04
C ARG A 60 3.23 -11.47 -2.15
N GLU A 61 3.74 -12.42 -1.41
CA GLU A 61 4.95 -12.21 -0.64
C GLU A 61 6.18 -12.37 -1.54
N VAL A 62 7.14 -11.49 -1.39
CA VAL A 62 8.37 -11.45 -2.18
C VAL A 62 9.60 -11.53 -1.32
#